data_fcd31e54a7c43c5151afadf98b60a44c
#
_entry.id   fcd31e54a7c43c5151afadf98b60a44c
#
_cell.length_a   1.000
_cell.length_b   1.000
_cell.length_c   1.000
_cell.angle_alpha   90.00
_cell.angle_beta   90.00
_cell.angle_gamma   90.00
#
_symmetry.space_group_name_H-M   'P 1'
#
loop_
_entity.id
_entity.type
_entity.pdbx_description
1 polymer ?
#
loop_
_entity_poly.entity_id
_entity_poly.type
_entity_poly.pdbx_seq_one_letter_code
_entity_poly.pdbx_strand_id
1 'polypeptide(L)'
;MFTKVPFLEGETHGIVTRGGNRGRVSSDGHDWHALYASAQTEAPFEGHFSPVKDQLLVLHRTGPVTLDRYDTGRPRAHLVPRGGVHMYPGGMPFSVRLYGVLDTMHVYLRRSVIEEIAADLIAGDPALVEIPADIADQDPMLANLMEAVHFALEERDTATPIYIDYLARALAAHLVRRYSGAKFKDARSEANRPDVMRAVDYMRANIEQPISLADLAGVVGRSPSYLSRQFREQLGKAPHAYLIEMRLDLARELLEQTRDRIATIALDCGFSHQEHLTRLFRRKFNTTPAAWRRSRYR
;
A
#
# COMPACT_ATOMS: atom_id res chain seq x y z
N MET A 1 7.26 -6.46 -6.61
CA MET A 1 7.42 -6.43 -8.07
C MET A 1 6.22 -7.16 -8.65
N PHE A 2 5.22 -6.42 -9.14
CA PHE A 2 4.00 -7.03 -9.66
C PHE A 2 4.33 -7.88 -10.89
N THR A 3 3.71 -9.03 -10.99
CA THR A 3 3.69 -9.82 -12.22
C THR A 3 3.11 -8.94 -13.33
N LYS A 4 3.92 -8.59 -14.31
CA LYS A 4 3.51 -7.81 -15.49
C LYS A 4 2.63 -8.64 -16.42
N VAL A 5 1.51 -9.18 -15.89
CA VAL A 5 0.53 -9.91 -16.68
C VAL A 5 -0.68 -9.00 -16.88
N PRO A 6 -1.08 -8.71 -18.12
CA PRO A 6 -2.27 -7.91 -18.38
C PRO A 6 -3.50 -8.48 -17.69
N PHE A 7 -4.40 -7.60 -17.25
CA PHE A 7 -5.67 -8.02 -16.68
C PHE A 7 -6.64 -8.31 -17.83
N LEU A 8 -7.08 -9.56 -17.94
CA LEU A 8 -7.89 -10.03 -19.06
C LEU A 8 -9.37 -10.16 -18.67
N GLU A 9 -10.26 -10.10 -19.67
CA GLU A 9 -11.71 -10.33 -19.51
C GLU A 9 -12.01 -11.65 -18.79
N GLY A 10 -11.27 -12.71 -19.08
CA GLY A 10 -11.45 -14.03 -18.45
C GLY A 10 -11.24 -14.06 -16.94
N GLU A 11 -10.70 -13.00 -16.34
CA GLU A 11 -10.55 -12.82 -14.89
C GLU A 11 -11.73 -12.04 -14.27
N THR A 12 -12.70 -11.60 -15.10
CA THR A 12 -13.88 -10.83 -14.72
C THR A 12 -15.14 -11.70 -14.69
N HIS A 13 -16.29 -11.10 -14.41
CA HIS A 13 -17.59 -11.78 -14.48
C HIS A 13 -18.15 -11.94 -15.92
N GLY A 14 -17.42 -11.51 -16.95
CA GLY A 14 -17.86 -11.55 -18.34
C GLY A 14 -19.11 -10.71 -18.65
N ILE A 15 -19.42 -9.70 -17.83
CA ILE A 15 -20.63 -8.87 -18.01
C ILE A 15 -20.56 -8.11 -19.33
N VAL A 16 -19.37 -7.67 -19.73
CA VAL A 16 -19.16 -6.92 -20.98
C VAL A 16 -19.58 -7.71 -22.23
N THR A 17 -19.38 -9.02 -22.23
CA THR A 17 -19.71 -9.91 -23.37
C THR A 17 -21.12 -10.47 -23.31
N ARG A 18 -21.90 -10.14 -22.31
CA ARG A 18 -23.27 -10.61 -22.14
C ARG A 18 -24.15 -10.24 -23.36
N GLY A 19 -24.98 -11.20 -23.80
CA GLY A 19 -25.92 -10.98 -24.88
C GLY A 19 -26.90 -9.85 -24.60
N GLY A 20 -27.14 -8.99 -25.61
CA GLY A 20 -28.01 -7.80 -25.48
C GLY A 20 -27.28 -6.50 -25.18
N ASN A 21 -26.06 -6.52 -24.65
CA ASN A 21 -25.25 -5.33 -24.42
C ASN A 21 -24.73 -4.73 -25.75
N ARG A 22 -24.66 -3.38 -25.82
CA ARG A 22 -24.27 -2.63 -27.03
C ARG A 22 -23.17 -1.63 -26.67
N GLY A 23 -22.51 -1.08 -27.70
CA GLY A 23 -21.54 0.02 -27.54
C GLY A 23 -20.35 -0.38 -26.69
N ARG A 24 -19.86 -1.62 -26.81
CA ARG A 24 -18.82 -2.18 -25.94
C ARG A 24 -17.47 -1.59 -26.24
N VAL A 25 -16.82 -1.08 -25.20
CA VAL A 25 -15.41 -0.73 -25.19
C VAL A 25 -14.79 -1.42 -23.97
N SER A 26 -13.61 -2.04 -24.14
CA SER A 26 -12.93 -2.69 -23.02
C SER A 26 -11.42 -2.48 -23.10
N SER A 27 -10.75 -2.73 -21.99
CA SER A 27 -9.29 -2.70 -21.91
C SER A 27 -8.60 -3.96 -22.45
N ASP A 28 -9.36 -4.87 -23.08
CA ASP A 28 -8.77 -6.02 -23.76
C ASP A 28 -7.82 -5.58 -24.87
N GLY A 29 -6.66 -6.20 -24.90
CA GLY A 29 -5.59 -5.83 -25.83
C GLY A 29 -4.78 -4.59 -25.42
N HIS A 30 -5.12 -3.95 -24.29
CA HIS A 30 -4.28 -2.95 -23.64
C HIS A 30 -3.38 -3.63 -22.61
N ASP A 31 -2.17 -3.11 -22.46
CA ASP A 31 -1.21 -3.65 -21.48
C ASP A 31 -1.48 -3.08 -20.05
N TRP A 32 -2.75 -3.18 -19.62
CA TRP A 32 -3.18 -2.71 -18.29
C TRP A 32 -3.09 -3.85 -17.27
N HIS A 33 -2.37 -3.62 -16.17
CA HIS A 33 -2.08 -4.65 -15.17
C HIS A 33 -2.84 -4.46 -13.86
N ALA A 34 -3.05 -3.19 -13.47
CA ALA A 34 -3.61 -2.83 -12.17
C ALA A 34 -5.14 -2.90 -12.11
N LEU A 35 -5.80 -2.69 -13.24
CA LEU A 35 -7.24 -2.78 -13.38
C LEU A 35 -7.65 -3.27 -14.77
N TYR A 36 -8.87 -3.84 -14.86
CA TYR A 36 -9.60 -4.04 -16.09
C TYR A 36 -10.79 -3.10 -16.15
N ALA A 37 -11.06 -2.52 -17.29
CA ALA A 37 -12.19 -1.61 -17.47
C ALA A 37 -13.01 -1.98 -18.71
N SER A 38 -14.34 -1.79 -18.61
CA SER A 38 -15.25 -1.87 -19.74
C SER A 38 -16.40 -0.88 -19.60
N ALA A 39 -16.87 -0.37 -20.72
CA ALA A 39 -18.06 0.46 -20.80
C ALA A 39 -19.03 -0.10 -21.85
N GLN A 40 -20.31 -0.12 -21.52
CA GLN A 40 -21.36 -0.66 -22.41
C GLN A 40 -22.73 -0.08 -22.02
N THR A 41 -23.67 -0.16 -22.97
CA THR A 41 -25.10 -0.02 -22.70
C THR A 41 -25.68 -1.39 -22.37
N GLU A 42 -26.18 -1.57 -21.16
CA GLU A 42 -26.81 -2.82 -20.71
C GLU A 42 -28.32 -2.80 -20.97
N ALA A 43 -28.85 -3.89 -21.52
CA ALA A 43 -30.26 -4.14 -21.58
C ALA A 43 -30.75 -4.73 -20.25
N PRO A 44 -32.09 -4.65 -19.96
CA PRO A 44 -32.63 -5.29 -18.75
C PRO A 44 -32.24 -6.77 -18.69
N PHE A 45 -31.82 -7.23 -17.51
CA PHE A 45 -31.41 -8.62 -17.30
C PHE A 45 -31.55 -9.04 -15.85
N GLU A 46 -31.52 -10.34 -15.63
CA GLU A 46 -31.24 -10.96 -14.34
C GLU A 46 -30.02 -11.86 -14.47
N GLY A 47 -29.12 -11.79 -13.51
CA GLY A 47 -27.86 -12.54 -13.55
C GLY A 47 -27.36 -12.94 -12.19
N HIS A 48 -26.75 -14.15 -12.15
CA HIS A 48 -26.00 -14.67 -11.00
C HIS A 48 -24.54 -14.76 -11.42
N PHE A 49 -23.66 -14.24 -10.60
CA PHE A 49 -22.24 -14.13 -10.89
C PHE A 49 -21.43 -14.88 -9.85
N SER A 50 -20.59 -15.79 -10.31
CA SER A 50 -19.64 -16.52 -9.48
C SER A 50 -18.56 -15.59 -8.95
N PRO A 51 -17.95 -15.90 -7.78
CA PRO A 51 -16.88 -15.07 -7.25
C PRO A 51 -15.71 -14.90 -8.21
N VAL A 52 -15.20 -13.68 -8.33
CA VAL A 52 -13.89 -13.38 -8.90
C VAL A 52 -12.99 -12.79 -7.83
N LYS A 53 -11.67 -12.84 -8.02
CA LYS A 53 -10.70 -12.44 -7.00
C LYS A 53 -10.72 -10.94 -6.70
N ASP A 54 -10.98 -10.14 -7.72
CA ASP A 54 -10.71 -8.71 -7.74
C ASP A 54 -11.99 -7.90 -7.43
N GLN A 55 -11.83 -6.68 -6.94
CA GLN A 55 -12.92 -5.77 -6.58
C GLN A 55 -13.62 -5.24 -7.82
N LEU A 56 -14.93 -5.45 -7.94
CA LEU A 56 -15.73 -4.82 -9.00
C LEU A 56 -16.36 -3.52 -8.51
N LEU A 57 -16.26 -2.49 -9.34
CA LEU A 57 -16.96 -1.20 -9.24
C LEU A 57 -17.81 -1.02 -10.50
N VAL A 58 -19.08 -0.65 -10.35
CA VAL A 58 -20.00 -0.39 -11.46
C VAL A 58 -20.52 1.04 -11.34
N LEU A 59 -20.07 1.93 -12.23
CA LEU A 59 -20.57 3.30 -12.32
C LEU A 59 -21.78 3.34 -13.26
N HIS A 60 -22.87 3.93 -12.78
CA HIS A 60 -24.07 4.22 -13.56
C HIS A 60 -23.89 5.57 -14.28
N ARG A 61 -23.65 5.55 -15.58
CA ARG A 61 -23.38 6.75 -16.38
C ARG A 61 -24.63 7.47 -16.83
N THR A 62 -25.75 6.75 -16.87
CA THR A 62 -27.12 7.28 -17.08
C THR A 62 -28.00 6.88 -15.92
N GLY A 63 -29.27 7.25 -15.90
CA GLY A 63 -30.21 6.93 -14.83
C GLY A 63 -31.19 8.07 -14.58
N PRO A 64 -32.04 7.96 -13.55
CA PRO A 64 -32.08 6.89 -12.56
C PRO A 64 -32.57 5.56 -13.12
N VAL A 65 -32.12 4.44 -12.54
CA VAL A 65 -32.57 3.10 -12.90
C VAL A 65 -32.86 2.28 -11.64
N THR A 66 -33.90 1.44 -11.71
CA THR A 66 -34.21 0.48 -10.65
C THR A 66 -33.47 -0.82 -10.90
N LEU A 67 -32.83 -1.34 -9.86
CA LEU A 67 -32.28 -2.67 -9.84
C LEU A 67 -32.52 -3.35 -8.49
N ASP A 68 -32.65 -4.67 -8.52
CA ASP A 68 -32.62 -5.50 -7.33
C ASP A 68 -31.22 -6.08 -7.17
N ARG A 69 -30.74 -6.06 -5.94
CA ARG A 69 -29.50 -6.71 -5.53
C ARG A 69 -29.81 -7.76 -4.48
N TYR A 70 -29.19 -8.91 -4.63
CA TYR A 70 -29.35 -10.07 -3.76
C TYR A 70 -27.99 -10.37 -3.09
N ASP A 71 -27.76 -9.78 -1.92
CA ASP A 71 -26.49 -10.01 -1.18
C ASP A 71 -26.67 -11.10 -0.13
N THR A 72 -27.82 -11.16 0.56
CA THR A 72 -28.10 -12.07 1.69
C THR A 72 -29.60 -12.39 1.80
N GLY A 73 -30.16 -13.05 0.82
CA GLY A 73 -31.50 -13.65 0.93
C GLY A 73 -32.62 -12.90 0.25
N ARG A 74 -33.11 -11.75 0.72
CA ARG A 74 -34.23 -11.03 0.08
C ARG A 74 -33.74 -9.93 -0.87
N PRO A 75 -34.34 -9.80 -2.07
CA PRO A 75 -34.00 -8.73 -2.98
C PRO A 75 -34.29 -7.38 -2.32
N ARG A 76 -33.37 -6.44 -2.49
CA ARG A 76 -33.56 -5.04 -2.14
C ARG A 76 -33.60 -4.23 -3.42
N ALA A 77 -34.74 -3.60 -3.68
CA ALA A 77 -34.88 -2.67 -4.80
C ALA A 77 -34.15 -1.36 -4.46
N HIS A 78 -33.25 -0.97 -5.35
CA HIS A 78 -32.54 0.30 -5.28
C HIS A 78 -32.86 1.14 -6.51
N LEU A 79 -33.21 2.41 -6.29
CA LEU A 79 -33.25 3.40 -7.37
C LEU A 79 -31.90 4.10 -7.40
N VAL A 80 -31.07 3.74 -8.38
CA VAL A 80 -29.71 4.23 -8.48
C VAL A 80 -29.66 5.46 -9.39
N PRO A 81 -29.20 6.61 -8.89
CA PRO A 81 -29.08 7.81 -9.70
C PRO A 81 -27.92 7.72 -10.68
N ARG A 82 -27.89 8.63 -11.65
CA ARG A 82 -26.68 8.86 -12.46
C ARG A 82 -25.50 9.25 -11.55
N GLY A 83 -24.35 8.65 -11.77
CA GLY A 83 -23.14 8.83 -10.96
C GLY A 83 -23.07 7.93 -9.73
N GLY A 84 -24.11 7.13 -9.46
CA GLY A 84 -24.05 6.10 -8.41
C GLY A 84 -23.06 4.99 -8.77
N VAL A 85 -22.34 4.51 -7.76
CA VAL A 85 -21.35 3.43 -7.95
C VAL A 85 -21.73 2.25 -7.07
N HIS A 86 -21.89 1.09 -7.67
CA HIS A 86 -22.05 -0.18 -6.98
C HIS A 86 -20.71 -0.84 -6.74
N MET A 87 -20.48 -1.33 -5.52
CA MET A 87 -19.26 -2.03 -5.12
C MET A 87 -19.59 -3.50 -4.83
N TYR A 88 -18.87 -4.40 -5.48
CA TYR A 88 -18.97 -5.84 -5.30
C TYR A 88 -17.61 -6.38 -4.86
N PRO A 89 -17.52 -6.91 -3.61
CA PRO A 89 -16.25 -7.41 -3.06
C PRO A 89 -15.69 -8.57 -3.88
N GLY A 90 -14.37 -8.62 -4.00
CA GLY A 90 -13.69 -9.80 -4.52
C GLY A 90 -13.94 -11.02 -3.61
N GLY A 91 -14.01 -12.21 -4.22
CA GLY A 91 -14.23 -13.47 -3.51
C GLY A 91 -15.68 -13.78 -3.13
N MET A 92 -16.64 -12.91 -3.44
CA MET A 92 -18.05 -13.12 -3.10
C MET A 92 -18.92 -13.22 -4.35
N PRO A 93 -19.90 -14.17 -4.40
CA PRO A 93 -20.89 -14.21 -5.44
C PRO A 93 -21.90 -13.09 -5.24
N PHE A 94 -22.51 -12.65 -6.32
CA PHE A 94 -23.65 -11.73 -6.24
C PHE A 94 -24.69 -12.02 -7.32
N SER A 95 -25.89 -11.47 -7.11
CA SER A 95 -26.97 -11.52 -8.08
C SER A 95 -27.57 -10.14 -8.24
N VAL A 96 -27.94 -9.80 -9.47
CA VAL A 96 -28.54 -8.52 -9.80
C VAL A 96 -29.65 -8.69 -10.84
N ARG A 97 -30.71 -7.92 -10.71
CA ARG A 97 -31.75 -7.77 -11.72
C ARG A 97 -31.88 -6.30 -12.09
N LEU A 98 -31.56 -5.99 -13.33
CA LEU A 98 -31.68 -4.66 -13.92
C LEU A 98 -33.01 -4.54 -14.65
N TYR A 99 -33.79 -3.50 -14.34
CA TYR A 99 -35.12 -3.33 -14.91
C TYR A 99 -35.17 -2.40 -16.13
N GLY A 100 -34.16 -1.60 -16.36
CA GLY A 100 -34.10 -0.62 -17.45
C GLY A 100 -32.83 -0.73 -18.29
N VAL A 101 -32.77 0.04 -19.36
CA VAL A 101 -31.55 0.22 -20.15
C VAL A 101 -30.65 1.20 -19.44
N LEU A 102 -29.36 0.89 -19.34
CA LEU A 102 -28.41 1.65 -18.55
C LEU A 102 -27.03 1.68 -19.20
N ASP A 103 -26.42 2.86 -19.30
CA ASP A 103 -25.00 2.96 -19.63
C ASP A 103 -24.19 2.78 -18.36
N THR A 104 -23.32 1.78 -18.38
CA THR A 104 -22.47 1.42 -17.26
C THR A 104 -21.00 1.47 -17.64
N MET A 105 -20.18 1.70 -16.63
CA MET A 105 -18.76 1.45 -16.67
C MET A 105 -18.38 0.50 -15.53
N HIS A 106 -17.71 -0.58 -15.89
CA HIS A 106 -17.18 -1.57 -14.95
C HIS A 106 -15.68 -1.39 -14.81
N VAL A 107 -15.22 -1.35 -13.57
CA VAL A 107 -13.79 -1.34 -13.23
C VAL A 107 -13.54 -2.49 -12.27
N TYR A 108 -12.72 -3.43 -12.69
CA TYR A 108 -12.18 -4.48 -11.83
C TYR A 108 -10.81 -4.04 -11.34
N LEU A 109 -10.68 -3.79 -10.06
CA LEU A 109 -9.45 -3.32 -9.43
C LEU A 109 -8.73 -4.49 -8.77
N ARG A 110 -7.46 -4.73 -9.13
CA ARG A 110 -6.67 -5.82 -8.57
C ARG A 110 -6.64 -5.76 -7.05
N ARG A 111 -6.93 -6.89 -6.41
CA ARG A 111 -6.81 -7.06 -4.95
C ARG A 111 -5.43 -6.67 -4.45
N SER A 112 -4.38 -7.03 -5.19
CA SER A 112 -3.00 -6.67 -4.86
C SER A 112 -2.72 -5.17 -4.84
N VAL A 113 -3.41 -4.37 -5.67
CA VAL A 113 -3.30 -2.89 -5.64
C VAL A 113 -3.95 -2.32 -4.38
N ILE A 114 -5.10 -2.88 -3.98
CA ILE A 114 -5.76 -2.49 -2.72
C ILE A 114 -4.86 -2.80 -1.52
N GLU A 115 -4.25 -3.99 -1.49
CA GLU A 115 -3.32 -4.42 -0.42
C GLU A 115 -2.05 -3.57 -0.36
N GLU A 116 -1.47 -3.21 -1.52
CA GLU A 116 -0.33 -2.30 -1.60
C GLU A 116 -0.65 -0.95 -0.97
N ILE A 117 -1.75 -0.34 -1.38
CA ILE A 117 -2.18 0.96 -0.87
C ILE A 117 -2.59 0.88 0.61
N ALA A 118 -3.23 -0.22 1.01
CA ALA A 118 -3.55 -0.46 2.41
C ALA A 118 -2.29 -0.55 3.27
N ALA A 119 -1.21 -1.19 2.78
CA ALA A 119 0.07 -1.27 3.48
C ALA A 119 0.65 0.13 3.80
N ASP A 120 0.43 1.10 2.92
CA ASP A 120 0.87 2.48 3.14
C ASP A 120 -0.04 3.25 4.10
N LEU A 121 -1.36 3.02 4.04
CA LEU A 121 -2.36 3.88 4.68
C LEU A 121 -2.80 3.39 6.06
N ILE A 122 -2.89 2.08 6.30
CA ILE A 122 -3.53 1.55 7.52
C ILE A 122 -2.55 1.06 8.57
N ALA A 123 -3.00 1.11 9.84
CA ALA A 123 -2.31 0.46 10.96
C ALA A 123 -2.92 -0.93 11.14
N GLY A 124 -2.30 -1.96 10.56
CA GLY A 124 -2.80 -3.34 10.63
C GLY A 124 -2.33 -4.17 9.44
N ASP A 125 -2.87 -5.39 9.31
CA ASP A 125 -2.55 -6.28 8.19
C ASP A 125 -3.29 -5.82 6.92
N PRO A 126 -2.58 -5.42 5.86
CA PRO A 126 -3.19 -4.99 4.59
C PRO A 126 -4.05 -6.08 3.93
N ALA A 127 -3.71 -7.35 4.14
CA ALA A 127 -4.44 -8.48 3.57
C ALA A 127 -5.86 -8.64 4.16
N LEU A 128 -6.11 -8.08 5.34
CA LEU A 128 -7.41 -8.10 6.02
C LEU A 128 -8.31 -6.92 5.65
N VAL A 129 -7.85 -6.02 4.78
CA VAL A 129 -8.68 -4.90 4.32
C VAL A 129 -9.77 -5.41 3.39
N GLU A 130 -11.00 -5.12 3.74
CA GLU A 130 -12.17 -5.42 2.92
C GLU A 130 -12.85 -4.12 2.48
N ILE A 131 -13.25 -4.08 1.22
CA ILE A 131 -14.16 -3.05 0.70
C ILE A 131 -15.53 -3.71 0.65
N PRO A 132 -16.48 -3.28 1.50
CA PRO A 132 -17.76 -3.96 1.61
C PRO A 132 -18.61 -3.83 0.35
N ALA A 133 -19.59 -4.70 0.25
CA ALA A 133 -20.66 -4.57 -0.70
C ALA A 133 -21.51 -3.35 -0.32
N ASP A 134 -21.49 -2.30 -1.16
CA ASP A 134 -22.20 -1.04 -0.88
C ASP A 134 -22.63 -0.34 -2.17
N ILE A 135 -23.47 0.69 -2.02
CA ILE A 135 -23.91 1.57 -3.09
C ILE A 135 -23.53 3.00 -2.70
N ALA A 136 -22.58 3.56 -3.43
CA ALA A 136 -22.16 4.94 -3.24
C ALA A 136 -22.97 5.86 -4.17
N ASP A 137 -24.15 6.24 -3.75
CA ASP A 137 -25.04 7.11 -4.53
C ASP A 137 -24.55 8.57 -4.63
N GLN A 138 -23.73 8.99 -3.68
CA GLN A 138 -23.22 10.37 -3.56
C GLN A 138 -21.73 10.37 -3.23
N ASP A 139 -20.93 9.76 -4.09
CA ASP A 139 -19.47 9.87 -4.03
C ASP A 139 -18.91 10.40 -5.34
N PRO A 140 -18.95 11.73 -5.55
CA PRO A 140 -18.46 12.32 -6.79
C PRO A 140 -16.96 12.10 -7.01
N MET A 141 -16.16 11.88 -5.96
CA MET A 141 -14.75 11.58 -6.12
C MET A 141 -14.55 10.21 -6.74
N LEU A 142 -15.28 9.19 -6.26
CA LEU A 142 -15.24 7.84 -6.82
C LEU A 142 -15.73 7.84 -8.27
N ALA A 143 -16.87 8.49 -8.54
CA ALA A 143 -17.42 8.59 -9.88
C ALA A 143 -16.47 9.28 -10.85
N ASN A 144 -15.83 10.41 -10.45
CA ASN A 144 -14.87 11.14 -11.29
C ASN A 144 -13.60 10.33 -11.57
N LEU A 145 -13.10 9.56 -10.60
CA LEU A 145 -11.96 8.67 -10.82
C LEU A 145 -12.30 7.57 -11.83
N MET A 146 -13.51 7.01 -11.77
CA MET A 146 -13.98 6.03 -12.75
C MET A 146 -14.17 6.65 -14.14
N GLU A 147 -14.72 7.86 -14.23
CA GLU A 147 -14.80 8.58 -15.51
C GLU A 147 -13.41 8.89 -16.09
N ALA A 148 -12.40 9.19 -15.26
CA ALA A 148 -11.03 9.36 -15.74
C ALA A 148 -10.48 8.05 -16.37
N VAL A 149 -10.80 6.87 -15.80
CA VAL A 149 -10.47 5.58 -16.41
C VAL A 149 -11.24 5.39 -17.73
N HIS A 150 -12.50 5.84 -17.80
CA HIS A 150 -13.28 5.77 -19.03
C HIS A 150 -12.67 6.62 -20.15
N PHE A 151 -12.27 7.86 -19.88
CA PHE A 151 -11.55 8.70 -20.86
C PHE A 151 -10.29 8.02 -21.36
N ALA A 152 -9.50 7.43 -20.46
CA ALA A 152 -8.31 6.67 -20.84
C ALA A 152 -8.64 5.44 -21.72
N LEU A 153 -9.80 4.84 -21.53
CA LEU A 153 -10.27 3.71 -22.34
C LEU A 153 -10.67 4.15 -23.77
N GLU A 154 -11.18 5.37 -23.94
CA GLU A 154 -11.52 5.95 -25.23
C GLU A 154 -10.28 6.48 -25.99
N GLU A 155 -9.29 7.02 -25.27
CA GLU A 155 -8.03 7.56 -25.82
C GLU A 155 -6.97 6.48 -26.00
N ARG A 156 -7.23 5.49 -26.85
CA ARG A 156 -6.41 4.27 -27.01
C ARG A 156 -4.92 4.49 -27.20
N ASP A 157 -4.51 5.58 -27.84
CA ASP A 157 -3.11 5.83 -28.22
C ASP A 157 -2.31 6.60 -27.16
N THR A 158 -2.96 7.24 -26.18
CA THR A 158 -2.30 8.12 -25.19
C THR A 158 -2.31 7.58 -23.78
N ALA A 159 -3.22 6.65 -23.46
CA ALA A 159 -3.33 6.04 -22.13
C ALA A 159 -2.21 5.03 -21.88
N THR A 160 -1.07 5.51 -21.40
CA THR A 160 0.04 4.62 -21.05
C THR A 160 -0.27 3.73 -19.85
N PRO A 161 0.25 2.50 -19.77
CA PRO A 161 0.04 1.62 -18.62
C PRO A 161 0.38 2.27 -17.27
N ILE A 162 1.39 3.13 -17.24
CA ILE A 162 1.77 3.85 -16.01
C ILE A 162 0.69 4.85 -15.56
N TYR A 163 0.01 5.52 -16.49
CA TYR A 163 -1.08 6.43 -16.16
C TYR A 163 -2.25 5.67 -15.52
N ILE A 164 -2.59 4.50 -16.08
CA ILE A 164 -3.61 3.61 -15.53
C ILE A 164 -3.23 3.07 -14.15
N ASP A 165 -1.97 2.76 -13.94
CA ASP A 165 -1.45 2.35 -12.63
C ASP A 165 -1.66 3.44 -11.56
N TYR A 166 -1.48 4.71 -11.91
CA TYR A 166 -1.77 5.82 -10.99
C TYR A 166 -3.28 5.99 -10.73
N LEU A 167 -4.12 5.86 -11.74
CA LEU A 167 -5.59 5.90 -11.55
C LEU A 167 -6.07 4.73 -10.67
N ALA A 168 -5.55 3.53 -10.89
CA ALA A 168 -5.85 2.36 -10.05
C ALA A 168 -5.48 2.58 -8.59
N ARG A 169 -4.30 3.16 -8.33
CA ARG A 169 -3.85 3.51 -6.97
C ARG A 169 -4.70 4.61 -6.34
N ALA A 170 -5.13 5.60 -7.11
CA ALA A 170 -6.04 6.64 -6.63
C ALA A 170 -7.41 6.06 -6.26
N LEU A 171 -7.96 5.17 -7.08
CA LEU A 171 -9.19 4.41 -6.76
C LEU A 171 -9.00 3.58 -5.49
N ALA A 172 -7.93 2.79 -5.39
CA ALA A 172 -7.64 1.98 -4.20
C ALA A 172 -7.52 2.84 -2.94
N ALA A 173 -6.79 3.97 -3.01
CA ALA A 173 -6.61 4.88 -1.90
C ALA A 173 -7.96 5.48 -1.42
N HIS A 174 -8.82 5.87 -2.36
CA HIS A 174 -10.14 6.38 -2.05
C HIS A 174 -11.02 5.30 -1.40
N LEU A 175 -11.06 4.09 -1.96
CA LEU A 175 -11.82 2.97 -1.43
C LEU A 175 -11.36 2.58 -0.03
N VAL A 176 -10.06 2.39 0.18
CA VAL A 176 -9.50 2.06 1.49
C VAL A 176 -9.86 3.15 2.50
N ARG A 177 -9.68 4.43 2.14
CA ARG A 177 -9.93 5.54 3.04
C ARG A 177 -11.40 5.70 3.41
N ARG A 178 -12.31 5.51 2.47
CA ARG A 178 -13.72 5.84 2.64
C ARG A 178 -14.57 4.66 3.10
N TYR A 179 -14.24 3.44 2.66
CA TYR A 179 -15.14 2.29 2.78
C TYR A 179 -14.58 1.13 3.60
N SER A 180 -13.27 1.03 3.83
CA SER A 180 -12.71 -0.14 4.52
C SER A 180 -13.01 -0.21 6.03
N GLY A 181 -13.41 0.89 6.66
CA GLY A 181 -13.55 0.96 8.13
C GLY A 181 -12.23 0.76 8.90
N ALA A 182 -11.11 0.63 8.22
CA ALA A 182 -9.82 0.37 8.83
C ALA A 182 -9.29 1.57 9.63
N LYS A 183 -8.48 1.29 10.64
CA LYS A 183 -7.74 2.34 11.35
C LYS A 183 -6.55 2.78 10.51
N PHE A 184 -6.50 4.06 10.18
CA PHE A 184 -5.39 4.64 9.42
C PHE A 184 -4.14 4.76 10.30
N LYS A 185 -2.97 4.64 9.66
CA LYS A 185 -1.73 5.12 10.26
C LYS A 185 -1.92 6.59 10.57
N ASP A 186 -1.67 6.97 11.80
CA ASP A 186 -1.77 8.36 12.20
C ASP A 186 -0.61 9.12 11.54
N ALA A 187 -0.88 9.79 10.42
CA ALA A 187 0.08 10.65 9.73
C ALA A 187 0.61 11.77 10.66
N ARG A 188 -0.14 12.11 11.70
CA ARG A 188 0.34 13.00 12.76
C ARG A 188 1.29 12.28 13.71
N SER A 189 1.17 10.96 13.90
CA SER A 189 2.07 10.16 14.73
C SER A 189 3.48 10.08 14.15
N GLU A 190 3.64 9.95 12.84
CA GLU A 190 4.96 10.00 12.20
C GLU A 190 5.50 11.42 12.09
N ALA A 191 4.65 12.41 11.78
CA ALA A 191 5.05 13.82 11.78
C ALA A 191 5.28 14.39 13.20
N ASN A 192 4.63 13.82 14.23
CA ASN A 192 4.81 14.18 15.63
C ASN A 192 5.83 13.30 16.38
N ARG A 193 6.41 12.27 15.74
CA ARG A 193 7.58 11.63 16.37
C ARG A 193 8.67 12.68 16.51
N PRO A 194 9.22 12.87 17.72
CA PRO A 194 10.30 13.81 17.92
C PRO A 194 11.39 13.57 16.87
N ASP A 195 11.90 14.63 16.27
CA ASP A 195 12.94 14.56 15.22
C ASP A 195 14.09 13.63 15.62
N VAL A 196 14.41 13.59 16.93
CA VAL A 196 15.42 12.69 17.50
C VAL A 196 15.04 11.21 17.31
N MET A 197 13.78 10.84 17.54
CA MET A 197 13.35 9.43 17.39
C MET A 197 13.37 8.98 15.94
N ARG A 198 12.98 9.85 14.99
CA ARG A 198 13.08 9.58 13.55
C ARG A 198 14.52 9.36 13.11
N ALA A 199 15.44 10.17 13.64
CA ALA A 199 16.87 10.02 13.38
C ALA A 199 17.43 8.71 14.00
N VAL A 200 16.97 8.31 15.20
CA VAL A 200 17.36 7.04 15.85
C VAL A 200 16.83 5.83 15.05
N ASP A 201 15.59 5.89 14.54
CA ASP A 201 15.04 4.82 13.70
C ASP A 201 15.84 4.67 12.40
N TYR A 202 16.24 5.79 11.78
CA TYR A 202 17.12 5.77 10.61
C TYR A 202 18.49 5.17 10.92
N MET A 203 19.11 5.55 12.07
CA MET A 203 20.37 4.96 12.54
C MET A 203 20.27 3.43 12.69
N ARG A 204 19.15 2.95 13.25
CA ARG A 204 18.90 1.52 13.46
C ARG A 204 18.76 0.76 12.13
N ALA A 205 17.99 1.32 11.20
CA ALA A 205 17.77 0.72 9.88
C ALA A 205 19.03 0.69 9.00
N ASN A 206 20.02 1.58 9.26
CA ASN A 206 21.21 1.74 8.44
C ASN A 206 22.51 1.59 9.26
N ILE A 207 22.50 0.78 10.32
CA ILE A 207 23.56 0.74 11.33
C ILE A 207 24.94 0.37 10.78
N GLU A 208 24.97 -0.45 9.73
CA GLU A 208 26.19 -0.90 9.02
C GLU A 208 26.81 0.19 8.13
N GLN A 209 25.98 1.15 7.71
CA GLN A 209 26.39 2.17 6.74
C GLN A 209 27.08 3.38 7.41
N PRO A 210 27.97 4.07 6.68
CA PRO A 210 28.49 5.35 7.15
C PRO A 210 27.35 6.37 7.21
N ILE A 211 27.00 6.81 8.42
CA ILE A 211 25.94 7.80 8.65
C ILE A 211 26.57 9.09 9.16
N SER A 212 26.41 10.18 8.43
CA SER A 212 26.82 11.51 8.83
C SER A 212 25.72 12.27 9.56
N LEU A 213 26.09 13.32 10.26
CA LEU A 213 25.10 14.24 10.87
C LEU A 213 24.24 14.96 9.82
N ALA A 214 24.78 15.18 8.62
CA ALA A 214 24.05 15.78 7.51
C ALA A 214 22.96 14.85 7.00
N ASP A 215 23.24 13.52 6.89
CA ASP A 215 22.26 12.53 6.48
C ASP A 215 21.08 12.48 7.48
N LEU A 216 21.38 12.43 8.76
CA LEU A 216 20.37 12.46 9.82
C LEU A 216 19.52 13.73 9.81
N ALA A 217 20.15 14.87 9.58
CA ALA A 217 19.46 16.16 9.48
C ALA A 217 18.54 16.21 8.25
N GLY A 218 19.00 15.63 7.12
CA GLY A 218 18.19 15.47 5.90
C GLY A 218 16.94 14.63 6.11
N VAL A 219 17.07 13.48 6.82
CA VAL A 219 15.94 12.58 7.14
C VAL A 219 14.83 13.28 7.94
N VAL A 220 15.21 14.18 8.84
CA VAL A 220 14.24 14.90 9.68
C VAL A 220 13.83 16.27 9.11
N GLY A 221 14.47 16.73 8.02
CA GLY A 221 14.18 18.02 7.41
C GLY A 221 14.62 19.21 8.29
N ARG A 222 15.73 19.06 9.03
CA ARG A 222 16.26 20.08 9.97
C ARG A 222 17.73 20.37 9.71
N SER A 223 18.25 21.45 10.33
CA SER A 223 19.68 21.73 10.27
C SER A 223 20.48 20.76 11.16
N PRO A 224 21.74 20.43 10.80
CA PRO A 224 22.63 19.60 11.63
C PRO A 224 22.82 20.15 13.04
N SER A 225 22.94 21.46 13.19
CA SER A 225 23.09 22.12 14.48
C SER A 225 21.85 21.97 15.39
N TYR A 226 20.65 22.10 14.80
CA TYR A 226 19.39 21.86 15.50
C TYR A 226 19.32 20.42 16.00
N LEU A 227 19.55 19.44 15.13
CA LEU A 227 19.46 18.02 15.47
C LEU A 227 20.49 17.65 16.55
N SER A 228 21.73 18.16 16.44
CA SER A 228 22.77 17.93 17.44
C SER A 228 22.40 18.47 18.83
N ARG A 229 21.74 19.62 18.88
CA ARG A 229 21.22 20.20 20.14
C ARG A 229 20.11 19.34 20.72
N GLN A 230 19.12 18.94 19.89
CA GLN A 230 17.98 18.10 20.30
C GLN A 230 18.44 16.73 20.85
N PHE A 231 19.43 16.09 20.23
CA PHE A 231 20.02 14.85 20.74
C PHE A 231 20.63 15.03 22.15
N ARG A 232 21.35 16.14 22.39
CA ARG A 232 21.92 16.41 23.73
C ARG A 232 20.85 16.70 24.77
N GLU A 233 19.80 17.46 24.40
CA GLU A 233 18.70 17.81 25.30
C GLU A 233 17.84 16.57 25.67
N GLN A 234 17.54 15.71 24.71
CA GLN A 234 16.61 14.57 24.91
C GLN A 234 17.31 13.28 25.33
N LEU A 235 18.52 13.01 24.81
CA LEU A 235 19.25 11.74 25.03
C LEU A 235 20.58 11.93 25.78
N GLY A 236 20.92 13.16 26.17
CA GLY A 236 22.14 13.47 26.89
C GLY A 236 23.44 13.31 26.08
N LYS A 237 23.35 13.03 24.76
CA LYS A 237 24.50 12.66 23.92
C LYS A 237 24.40 13.29 22.53
N ALA A 238 25.57 13.48 21.90
CA ALA A 238 25.59 13.86 20.49
C ALA A 238 25.18 12.70 19.57
N PRO A 239 24.61 12.95 18.39
CA PRO A 239 24.14 11.91 17.46
C PRO A 239 25.19 10.83 17.14
N HIS A 240 26.43 11.23 16.83
CA HIS A 240 27.50 10.27 16.53
C HIS A 240 27.88 9.40 17.75
N ALA A 241 27.88 9.97 18.97
CA ALA A 241 28.14 9.18 20.16
C ALA A 241 27.03 8.15 20.42
N TYR A 242 25.79 8.54 20.19
CA TYR A 242 24.64 7.63 20.27
C TYR A 242 24.72 6.48 19.26
N LEU A 243 25.04 6.77 17.99
CA LEU A 243 25.26 5.75 16.95
C LEU A 243 26.38 4.77 17.33
N ILE A 244 27.49 5.26 17.84
CA ILE A 244 28.60 4.41 18.31
C ILE A 244 28.15 3.48 19.44
N GLU A 245 27.34 3.94 20.37
CA GLU A 245 26.82 3.09 21.44
C GLU A 245 25.89 2.00 20.90
N MET A 246 24.99 2.32 19.95
CA MET A 246 24.13 1.33 19.29
C MET A 246 24.98 0.25 18.58
N ARG A 247 26.01 0.65 17.85
CA ARG A 247 26.94 -0.27 17.17
C ARG A 247 27.70 -1.19 18.14
N LEU A 248 28.09 -0.65 19.30
CA LEU A 248 28.78 -1.44 20.33
C LEU A 248 27.83 -2.44 21.00
N ASP A 249 26.55 -2.05 21.22
CA ASP A 249 25.56 -2.96 21.77
C ASP A 249 25.25 -4.10 20.80
N LEU A 250 25.07 -3.80 19.51
CA LEU A 250 24.92 -4.81 18.45
C LEU A 250 26.16 -5.74 18.37
N ALA A 251 27.37 -5.18 18.43
CA ALA A 251 28.58 -6.00 18.43
C ALA A 251 28.65 -6.94 19.63
N ARG A 252 28.20 -6.50 20.81
CA ARG A 252 28.09 -7.35 22.00
C ARG A 252 27.12 -8.51 21.77
N GLU A 253 25.96 -8.25 21.22
CA GLU A 253 24.95 -9.27 20.91
C GLU A 253 25.49 -10.30 19.89
N LEU A 254 26.11 -9.86 18.81
CA LEU A 254 26.72 -10.75 17.82
C LEU A 254 27.87 -11.59 18.39
N LEU A 255 28.67 -11.03 19.29
CA LEU A 255 29.72 -11.78 20.00
C LEU A 255 29.16 -12.89 20.90
N GLU A 256 27.95 -12.74 21.43
CA GLU A 256 27.26 -13.72 22.24
C GLU A 256 26.49 -14.76 21.44
N GLN A 257 25.98 -14.37 20.26
CA GLN A 257 25.08 -15.22 19.45
C GLN A 257 25.80 -15.97 18.32
N THR A 258 26.94 -15.46 17.87
CA THR A 258 27.63 -16.01 16.70
C THR A 258 29.08 -16.40 17.00
N ARG A 259 29.67 -17.23 16.10
CA ARG A 259 31.11 -17.55 16.10
C ARG A 259 31.86 -16.80 15.02
N ASP A 260 31.27 -15.78 14.43
CA ASP A 260 31.89 -15.01 13.36
C ASP A 260 33.19 -14.34 13.80
N ARG A 261 34.07 -14.12 12.85
CA ARG A 261 35.34 -13.44 13.12
C ARG A 261 35.06 -12.03 13.66
N ILE A 262 35.81 -11.59 14.65
CA ILE A 262 35.63 -10.24 15.24
C ILE A 262 35.79 -9.15 14.19
N ALA A 263 36.62 -9.38 13.16
CA ALA A 263 36.75 -8.48 12.01
C ALA A 263 35.43 -8.37 11.21
N THR A 264 34.75 -9.49 10.98
CA THR A 264 33.43 -9.52 10.31
C THR A 264 32.40 -8.78 11.15
N ILE A 265 32.27 -9.10 12.43
CA ILE A 265 31.36 -8.38 13.35
C ILE A 265 31.64 -6.88 13.37
N ALA A 266 32.91 -6.46 13.28
CA ALA A 266 33.23 -5.04 13.23
C ALA A 266 32.64 -4.36 12.00
N LEU A 267 32.72 -4.99 10.83
CA LEU A 267 32.14 -4.49 9.58
C LEU A 267 30.62 -4.49 9.61
N ASP A 268 29.99 -5.58 10.07
CA ASP A 268 28.55 -5.75 10.18
C ASP A 268 27.92 -4.73 11.16
N CYS A 269 28.71 -4.25 12.13
CA CYS A 269 28.30 -3.18 13.04
C CYS A 269 28.69 -1.78 12.55
N GLY A 270 29.19 -1.63 11.32
CA GLY A 270 29.52 -0.34 10.72
C GLY A 270 30.84 0.29 11.23
N PHE A 271 31.75 -0.49 11.82
CA PHE A 271 33.10 -0.03 12.13
C PHE A 271 34.01 -0.27 10.92
N SER A 272 34.87 0.70 10.64
CA SER A 272 35.82 0.61 9.50
C SER A 272 36.80 -0.55 9.61
N HIS A 273 37.18 -0.98 10.81
CA HIS A 273 38.13 -2.07 11.07
C HIS A 273 38.05 -2.55 12.54
N GLN A 274 38.56 -3.76 12.78
CA GLN A 274 38.50 -4.46 14.06
C GLN A 274 39.15 -3.67 15.22
N GLU A 275 40.23 -2.95 14.97
CA GLU A 275 40.95 -2.17 15.97
C GLU A 275 40.08 -1.02 16.51
N HIS A 276 39.28 -0.40 15.63
CA HIS A 276 38.34 0.64 16.01
C HIS A 276 37.26 0.09 16.94
N LEU A 277 36.63 -1.02 16.57
CA LEU A 277 35.69 -1.74 17.45
C LEU A 277 36.35 -2.08 18.78
N THR A 278 37.55 -2.72 18.77
CA THR A 278 38.21 -3.20 19.98
C THR A 278 38.50 -2.07 20.97
N ARG A 279 38.99 -0.93 20.48
CA ARG A 279 39.28 0.25 21.30
C ARG A 279 38.04 0.81 21.97
N LEU A 280 36.93 0.97 21.18
CA LEU A 280 35.70 1.54 21.72
C LEU A 280 34.95 0.56 22.62
N PHE A 281 34.95 -0.73 22.29
CA PHE A 281 34.38 -1.81 23.08
C PHE A 281 35.04 -1.90 24.46
N ARG A 282 36.40 -1.86 24.48
CA ARG A 282 37.15 -1.82 25.76
C ARG A 282 36.81 -0.60 26.61
N ARG A 283 36.63 0.56 25.97
CA ARG A 283 36.26 1.79 26.70
C ARG A 283 34.83 1.69 27.29
N LYS A 284 33.89 1.05 26.62
CA LYS A 284 32.47 0.95 27.07
C LYS A 284 32.29 -0.20 28.08
N PHE A 285 32.89 -1.36 27.82
CA PHE A 285 32.63 -2.61 28.56
C PHE A 285 33.83 -3.06 29.44
N ASN A 286 34.90 -2.28 29.53
CA ASN A 286 36.11 -2.59 30.28
C ASN A 286 36.80 -3.91 29.93
N THR A 287 36.53 -4.47 28.77
CA THR A 287 37.09 -5.73 28.26
C THR A 287 37.17 -5.72 26.74
N THR A 288 37.98 -6.61 26.14
CA THR A 288 38.05 -6.70 24.68
C THR A 288 36.96 -7.63 24.11
N PRO A 289 36.56 -7.45 22.85
CA PRO A 289 35.60 -8.36 22.18
C PRO A 289 35.99 -9.84 22.30
N ALA A 290 37.28 -10.16 22.13
CA ALA A 290 37.81 -11.52 22.25
C ALA A 290 37.69 -12.08 23.66
N ALA A 291 37.99 -11.26 24.69
CA ALA A 291 37.84 -11.65 26.10
C ALA A 291 36.38 -11.80 26.49
N TRP A 292 35.48 -10.89 26.00
CA TRP A 292 34.05 -10.96 26.21
C TRP A 292 33.49 -12.28 25.65
N ARG A 293 33.79 -12.64 24.42
CA ARG A 293 33.38 -13.91 23.81
C ARG A 293 33.85 -15.14 24.63
N ARG A 294 35.13 -15.18 25.03
CA ARG A 294 35.67 -16.31 25.81
C ARG A 294 34.95 -16.50 27.17
N SER A 295 34.49 -15.42 27.79
CA SER A 295 33.80 -15.53 29.09
C SER A 295 32.40 -16.12 28.98
N ARG A 296 31.80 -16.16 27.78
CA ARG A 296 30.43 -16.66 27.53
C ARG A 296 30.39 -18.10 27.03
N TYR A 297 31.49 -18.59 26.47
CA TYR A 297 31.58 -19.96 25.93
C TYR A 297 32.43 -20.90 26.83
N ARG A 298 32.51 -20.57 28.13
CA ARG A 298 33.06 -21.46 29.16
C ARG A 298 31.99 -22.33 29.78
#